data_5afdcf95de4c0d77e9dec52c2ece926a
#
_entry.id   5afdcf95de4c0d77e9dec52c2ece926a
#
_cell.length_a   1.000
_cell.length_b   1.000
_cell.length_c   1.000
_cell.angle_alpha   90.00
_cell.angle_beta   90.00
_cell.angle_gamma   90.00
#
_symmetry.space_group_name_H-M   'P 1'
#
loop_
_entity.id
_entity.type
_entity.pdbx_description
1 polymer ?
#
loop_
_entity_poly.entity_id
_entity_poly.type
_entity_poly.pdbx_seq_one_letter_code
_entity_poly.pdbx_strand_id
1 'polypeptide(L)'
;MNPKKFFIGLMSGTSVDSIDAVALQFGRDEVNICGTCSYPIPTAVKTSIFSLSEQNEISIELLCKTDTQLGELFSQAAIELMLSCSIKPQQIAAIGSHGQTIRHAPPGQHQIPYSKQIGDPNIIAARTGCMVVADFRRADIAHGGQGAPLVPAFHEQIFRHRHRHRAIINIGGIAN
;
A
#
# COMPACT_ATOMS: atom_id res chain seq x y z
N MET A 1 -26.00 -3.01 -17.68
CA MET A 1 -24.58 -2.60 -17.54
C MET A 1 -24.17 -2.87 -16.11
N ASN A 2 -23.13 -3.68 -15.87
CA ASN A 2 -22.58 -3.81 -14.53
C ASN A 2 -22.09 -2.42 -14.08
N PRO A 3 -22.46 -1.94 -12.88
CA PRO A 3 -21.99 -0.65 -12.39
C PRO A 3 -20.46 -0.67 -12.38
N LYS A 4 -19.84 0.40 -12.91
CA LYS A 4 -18.39 0.54 -12.85
C LYS A 4 -17.96 0.46 -11.37
N LYS A 5 -17.11 -0.51 -11.04
CA LYS A 5 -16.61 -0.72 -9.69
C LYS A 5 -15.38 0.12 -9.46
N PHE A 6 -15.26 0.67 -8.25
CA PHE A 6 -14.06 1.37 -7.80
C PHE A 6 -13.08 0.41 -7.14
N PHE A 7 -11.83 0.76 -7.20
CA PHE A 7 -10.74 0.14 -6.45
C PHE A 7 -10.04 1.21 -5.64
N ILE A 8 -9.64 0.89 -4.43
CA ILE A 8 -8.85 1.80 -3.59
C ILE A 8 -7.47 1.21 -3.39
N GLY A 9 -6.44 2.01 -3.59
CA GLY A 9 -5.06 1.69 -3.24
C GLY A 9 -4.64 2.48 -2.00
N LEU A 10 -3.99 1.80 -1.05
CA LEU A 10 -3.47 2.39 0.19
C LEU A 10 -1.99 2.07 0.35
N MET A 11 -1.18 3.08 0.66
CA MET A 11 0.26 2.91 0.87
C MET A 11 0.78 3.93 1.88
N SER A 12 1.77 3.53 2.68
CA SER A 12 2.65 4.44 3.41
C SER A 12 4.09 4.20 2.96
N GLY A 13 4.78 5.27 2.59
CA GLY A 13 6.15 5.25 2.08
C GLY A 13 7.20 5.23 3.20
N THR A 14 8.49 5.24 2.81
CA THR A 14 9.63 5.19 3.75
C THR A 14 9.78 6.44 4.61
N SER A 15 9.23 7.58 4.18
CA SER A 15 9.21 8.82 4.96
C SER A 15 8.25 8.77 6.15
N VAL A 16 7.28 7.85 6.11
CA VAL A 16 6.27 7.67 7.19
C VAL A 16 5.48 8.96 7.49
N ASP A 17 5.32 9.84 6.50
CA ASP A 17 4.64 11.12 6.72
C ASP A 17 3.13 11.00 6.68
N SER A 18 2.64 10.20 5.76
CA SER A 18 1.22 10.01 5.49
C SER A 18 0.92 8.63 4.96
N ILE A 19 -0.37 8.31 4.96
CA ILE A 19 -0.96 7.22 4.21
C ILE A 19 -1.56 7.83 2.95
N ASP A 20 -1.04 7.45 1.80
CA ASP A 20 -1.58 7.86 0.53
C ASP A 20 -2.67 6.88 0.10
N ALA A 21 -3.81 7.44 -0.28
CA ALA A 21 -4.97 6.71 -0.76
C ALA A 21 -5.38 7.21 -2.14
N VAL A 22 -5.73 6.29 -3.03
CA VAL A 22 -6.21 6.60 -4.38
C VAL A 22 -7.43 5.77 -4.73
N ALA A 23 -8.46 6.40 -5.29
CA ALA A 23 -9.62 5.72 -5.84
C ALA A 23 -9.51 5.66 -7.36
N LEU A 24 -9.66 4.47 -7.91
CA LEU A 24 -9.47 4.16 -9.34
C LEU A 24 -10.70 3.46 -9.91
N GLN A 25 -10.93 3.70 -11.19
CA GLN A 25 -11.78 2.85 -12.03
C GLN A 25 -10.99 2.34 -13.22
N PHE A 26 -11.06 1.04 -13.48
CA PHE A 26 -10.47 0.44 -14.67
C PHE A 26 -11.48 0.37 -15.80
N GLY A 27 -11.17 0.99 -16.93
CA GLY A 27 -11.82 0.80 -18.21
C GLY A 27 -11.15 -0.33 -19.01
N ARG A 28 -11.51 -0.48 -20.29
CA ARG A 28 -10.87 -1.48 -21.17
C ARG A 28 -9.39 -1.18 -21.38
N ASP A 29 -9.06 0.07 -21.65
CA ASP A 29 -7.69 0.53 -22.00
C ASP A 29 -7.28 1.77 -21.18
N GLU A 30 -8.06 2.14 -20.16
CA GLU A 30 -7.87 3.36 -19.39
C GLU A 30 -7.97 3.08 -17.89
N VAL A 31 -7.16 3.79 -17.15
CA VAL A 31 -7.27 3.88 -15.69
C VAL A 31 -7.65 5.30 -15.33
N ASN A 32 -8.82 5.45 -14.71
CA ASN A 32 -9.31 6.75 -14.29
C ASN A 32 -9.05 6.94 -12.80
N ILE A 33 -8.32 7.99 -12.45
CA ILE A 33 -8.15 8.43 -11.06
C ILE A 33 -9.39 9.22 -10.68
N CYS A 34 -10.15 8.72 -9.71
CA CYS A 34 -11.40 9.32 -9.26
C CYS A 34 -11.18 10.28 -8.08
N GLY A 35 -10.11 10.09 -7.33
CA GLY A 35 -9.70 10.96 -6.24
C GLY A 35 -8.48 10.42 -5.52
N THR A 36 -7.86 11.29 -4.74
CA THR A 36 -6.70 10.99 -3.90
C THR A 36 -6.85 11.63 -2.53
N CYS A 37 -6.26 11.03 -1.53
CA CYS A 37 -6.20 11.55 -0.17
C CYS A 37 -4.82 11.23 0.42
N SER A 38 -4.27 12.13 1.22
CA SER A 38 -3.04 11.91 1.98
C SER A 38 -3.39 12.11 3.47
N TYR A 39 -3.44 11.02 4.22
CA TYR A 39 -3.86 10.99 5.62
C TYR A 39 -2.64 11.01 6.53
N PRO A 40 -2.49 12.00 7.44
CA PRO A 40 -1.29 12.16 8.24
C PRO A 40 -1.12 11.03 9.25
N ILE A 41 0.13 10.58 9.45
CA ILE A 41 0.47 9.62 10.50
C ILE A 41 0.90 10.41 11.75
N PRO A 42 0.26 10.18 12.93
CA PRO A 42 0.61 10.85 14.17
C PRO A 42 2.08 10.58 14.57
N THR A 43 2.74 11.59 15.16
CA THR A 43 4.15 11.52 15.55
C THR A 43 4.47 10.31 16.45
N ALA A 44 3.60 9.98 17.40
CA ALA A 44 3.80 8.82 18.26
C ALA A 44 3.84 7.50 17.47
N VAL A 45 3.01 7.36 16.43
CA VAL A 45 2.99 6.16 15.57
C VAL A 45 4.24 6.14 14.67
N LYS A 46 4.66 7.32 14.13
CA LYS A 46 5.92 7.43 13.39
C LYS A 46 7.10 6.94 14.21
N THR A 47 7.23 7.39 15.47
CA THR A 47 8.30 6.96 16.37
C THR A 47 8.30 5.44 16.55
N SER A 48 7.13 4.83 16.73
CA SER A 48 6.98 3.38 16.85
C SER A 48 7.43 2.66 15.56
N ILE A 49 7.06 3.17 14.40
CA ILE A 49 7.44 2.61 13.10
C ILE A 49 8.97 2.66 12.91
N PHE A 50 9.61 3.81 13.21
CA PHE A 50 11.06 3.93 13.11
C PHE A 50 11.76 2.99 14.09
N SER A 51 11.31 2.89 15.34
CA SER A 51 11.85 1.91 16.30
C SER A 51 11.77 0.47 15.75
N LEU A 52 10.63 0.09 15.17
CA LEU A 52 10.44 -1.22 14.54
C LEU A 52 11.33 -1.43 13.31
N SER A 53 11.67 -0.36 12.58
CA SER A 53 12.45 -0.43 11.34
C SER A 53 13.97 -0.43 11.58
N GLU A 54 14.46 0.21 12.62
CA GLU A 54 15.88 0.46 12.82
C GLU A 54 16.53 -0.47 13.88
N GLN A 55 15.76 -0.87 14.91
CA GLN A 55 16.30 -1.68 15.99
C GLN A 55 16.40 -3.17 15.60
N ASN A 56 17.50 -3.83 15.98
CA ASN A 56 17.70 -5.26 15.75
C ASN A 56 16.79 -6.13 16.62
N GLU A 57 16.55 -5.70 17.86
CA GLU A 57 15.64 -6.37 18.78
C GLU A 57 14.43 -5.49 19.04
N ILE A 58 13.25 -6.05 18.84
CA ILE A 58 11.98 -5.32 18.99
C ILE A 58 11.03 -6.08 19.90
N SER A 59 10.24 -5.34 20.67
CA SER A 59 9.14 -5.90 21.43
C SER A 59 8.02 -6.38 20.50
N ILE A 60 7.60 -7.63 20.66
CA ILE A 60 6.44 -8.17 19.94
C ILE A 60 5.16 -7.39 20.27
N GLU A 61 5.06 -6.88 21.51
CA GLU A 61 3.93 -6.05 21.92
C GLU A 61 3.91 -4.71 21.18
N LEU A 62 5.07 -4.06 20.99
CA LEU A 62 5.18 -2.84 20.20
C LEU A 62 4.77 -3.11 18.76
N LEU A 63 5.20 -4.22 18.17
CA LEU A 63 4.82 -4.62 16.82
C LEU A 63 3.29 -4.78 16.71
N CYS A 64 2.67 -5.55 17.59
CA CYS A 64 1.23 -5.80 17.55
C CYS A 64 0.41 -4.50 17.73
N LYS A 65 0.80 -3.65 18.70
CA LYS A 65 0.12 -2.36 18.92
C LYS A 65 0.23 -1.44 17.70
N THR A 66 1.42 -1.34 17.11
CA THR A 66 1.65 -0.46 15.95
C THR A 66 0.94 -0.98 14.71
N ASP A 67 0.90 -2.29 14.49
CA ASP A 67 0.16 -2.94 13.42
C ASP A 67 -1.34 -2.61 13.50
N THR A 68 -1.92 -2.77 14.69
CA THR A 68 -3.33 -2.41 14.97
C THR A 68 -3.59 -0.92 14.74
N GLN A 69 -2.74 -0.03 15.30
CA GLN A 69 -2.89 1.41 15.15
C GLN A 69 -2.82 1.85 13.68
N LEU A 70 -1.90 1.27 12.92
CA LEU A 70 -1.81 1.52 11.49
C LEU A 70 -3.03 1.01 10.74
N GLY A 71 -3.56 -0.17 11.09
CA GLY A 71 -4.81 -0.67 10.51
C GLY A 71 -5.97 0.31 10.67
N GLU A 72 -6.10 0.94 11.86
CA GLU A 72 -7.09 2.00 12.09
C GLU A 72 -6.83 3.24 11.23
N LEU A 73 -5.58 3.71 11.13
CA LEU A 73 -5.24 4.87 10.31
C LEU A 73 -5.47 4.62 8.82
N PHE A 74 -5.10 3.44 8.32
CA PHE A 74 -5.36 3.03 6.93
C PHE A 74 -6.86 2.97 6.65
N SER A 75 -7.66 2.49 7.60
CA SER A 75 -9.11 2.46 7.44
C SER A 75 -9.70 3.87 7.39
N GLN A 76 -9.22 4.79 8.22
CA GLN A 76 -9.64 6.20 8.22
C GLN A 76 -9.29 6.88 6.89
N ALA A 77 -8.09 6.66 6.35
CA ALA A 77 -7.69 7.17 5.04
C ALA A 77 -8.62 6.68 3.92
N ALA A 78 -8.99 5.40 3.93
CA ALA A 78 -9.93 4.84 2.97
C ALA A 78 -11.34 5.45 3.11
N ILE A 79 -11.84 5.61 4.33
CA ILE A 79 -13.16 6.19 4.60
C ILE A 79 -13.20 7.66 4.17
N GLU A 80 -12.17 8.45 4.50
CA GLU A 80 -12.08 9.85 4.09
C GLU A 80 -12.06 9.99 2.56
N LEU A 81 -11.30 9.14 1.87
CA LEU A 81 -11.29 9.11 0.41
C LEU A 81 -12.68 8.76 -0.15
N MET A 82 -13.35 7.75 0.40
CA MET A 82 -14.71 7.37 -0.03
C MET A 82 -15.69 8.53 0.15
N LEU A 83 -15.63 9.23 1.28
CA LEU A 83 -16.49 10.37 1.56
C LEU A 83 -16.22 11.53 0.60
N SER A 84 -14.96 11.91 0.40
CA SER A 84 -14.57 13.01 -0.50
C SER A 84 -14.98 12.75 -1.96
N CYS A 85 -14.96 11.49 -2.38
CA CYS A 85 -15.37 11.09 -3.74
C CYS A 85 -16.84 10.70 -3.85
N SER A 86 -17.62 10.77 -2.77
CA SER A 86 -19.03 10.31 -2.73
C SER A 86 -19.20 8.84 -3.16
N ILE A 87 -18.22 7.99 -2.84
CA ILE A 87 -18.22 6.55 -3.15
C ILE A 87 -18.77 5.79 -1.96
N LYS A 88 -19.75 4.90 -2.21
CA LYS A 88 -20.30 4.02 -1.17
C LYS A 88 -19.50 2.70 -1.10
N PRO A 89 -19.38 2.07 0.09
CA PRO A 89 -18.67 0.79 0.24
C PRO A 89 -19.10 -0.29 -0.77
N GLN A 90 -20.40 -0.35 -1.09
CA GLN A 90 -20.95 -1.34 -2.03
C GLN A 90 -20.50 -1.15 -3.48
N GLN A 91 -19.95 0.02 -3.79
CA GLN A 91 -19.39 0.32 -5.11
C GLN A 91 -17.90 -0.04 -5.22
N ILE A 92 -17.25 -0.35 -4.07
CA ILE A 92 -15.86 -0.77 -4.02
C ILE A 92 -15.76 -2.25 -4.37
N ALA A 93 -14.93 -2.59 -5.34
CA ALA A 93 -14.61 -3.97 -5.68
C ALA A 93 -13.61 -4.58 -4.69
N ALA A 94 -12.55 -3.83 -4.39
CA ALA A 94 -11.55 -4.19 -3.40
C ALA A 94 -10.72 -2.97 -2.98
N ILE A 95 -10.13 -3.05 -1.79
CA ILE A 95 -9.09 -2.17 -1.29
C ILE A 95 -7.77 -2.95 -1.36
N GLY A 96 -6.78 -2.44 -2.08
CA GLY A 96 -5.41 -2.94 -2.06
C GLY A 96 -4.60 -2.19 -1.01
N SER A 97 -4.16 -2.86 0.05
CA SER A 97 -3.33 -2.25 1.10
C SER A 97 -1.90 -2.78 1.04
N HIS A 98 -0.96 -1.90 0.74
CA HIS A 98 0.46 -2.22 0.84
C HIS A 98 0.91 -2.28 2.30
N GLY A 99 0.30 -1.50 3.18
CA GLY A 99 0.77 -1.28 4.55
C GLY A 99 2.05 -0.44 4.60
N GLN A 100 2.71 -0.47 5.76
CA GLN A 100 4.00 0.16 6.03
C GLN A 100 5.10 -0.90 6.12
N THR A 101 6.11 -0.80 5.27
CA THR A 101 7.27 -1.71 5.34
C THR A 101 8.13 -1.37 6.56
N ILE A 102 8.41 -2.35 7.41
CA ILE A 102 9.34 -2.26 8.54
C ILE A 102 10.61 -3.09 8.33
N ARG A 103 10.55 -4.14 7.50
CA ARG A 103 11.72 -4.97 7.13
C ARG A 103 11.58 -5.43 5.70
N HIS A 104 12.71 -5.47 5.00
CA HIS A 104 12.81 -6.04 3.67
C HIS A 104 14.20 -6.63 3.46
N ALA A 105 14.26 -7.92 3.25
CA ALA A 105 15.48 -8.71 3.05
C ALA A 105 15.27 -9.62 1.85
N PRO A 106 15.53 -9.12 0.62
CA PRO A 106 15.28 -9.89 -0.61
C PRO A 106 16.24 -11.06 -0.78
N PRO A 107 15.91 -12.06 -1.63
CA PRO A 107 16.81 -13.13 -1.98
C PRO A 107 18.16 -12.63 -2.50
N GLY A 108 19.23 -13.35 -2.17
CA GLY A 108 20.62 -13.04 -2.59
C GLY A 108 21.39 -12.12 -1.63
N GLN A 109 20.72 -11.40 -0.76
CA GLN A 109 21.35 -10.59 0.30
C GLN A 109 21.31 -11.26 1.67
N HIS A 110 20.35 -12.13 1.90
CA HIS A 110 20.14 -12.84 3.15
C HIS A 110 19.92 -14.34 2.89
N GLN A 111 20.36 -15.17 3.86
CA GLN A 111 20.21 -16.62 3.78
C GLN A 111 18.73 -17.04 3.77
N ILE A 112 17.90 -16.33 4.52
CA ILE A 112 16.45 -16.51 4.55
C ILE A 112 15.80 -15.20 4.10
N PRO A 113 15.19 -15.14 2.92
CA PRO A 113 14.55 -13.94 2.44
C PRO A 113 13.20 -13.69 3.15
N TYR A 114 12.90 -12.43 3.42
CA TYR A 114 11.63 -12.03 4.00
C TYR A 114 11.30 -10.58 3.70
N SER A 115 10.03 -10.23 3.85
CA SER A 115 9.56 -8.85 3.84
C SER A 115 8.41 -8.73 4.82
N LYS A 116 8.39 -7.68 5.65
CA LYS A 116 7.32 -7.45 6.61
C LYS A 116 6.74 -6.06 6.42
N GLN A 117 5.46 -6.04 6.10
CA GLN A 117 4.60 -4.87 6.13
C GLN A 117 3.63 -5.00 7.30
N ILE A 118 3.29 -3.86 7.90
CA ILE A 118 2.32 -3.74 9.00
C ILE A 118 1.20 -2.78 8.62
N GLY A 119 0.09 -2.83 9.35
CA GLY A 119 -1.20 -2.16 9.07
C GLY A 119 -2.26 -3.21 8.78
N ASP A 120 -2.83 -3.78 9.87
CA ASP A 120 -3.69 -4.97 9.85
C ASP A 120 -4.85 -4.84 8.84
N PRO A 121 -4.86 -5.64 7.76
CA PRO A 121 -5.90 -5.59 6.74
C PRO A 121 -7.28 -6.04 7.24
N ASN A 122 -7.34 -6.82 8.31
CA ASN A 122 -8.61 -7.23 8.90
C ASN A 122 -9.33 -6.04 9.54
N ILE A 123 -8.58 -5.12 10.16
CA ILE A 123 -9.13 -3.88 10.70
C ILE A 123 -9.68 -3.02 9.57
N ILE A 124 -8.89 -2.87 8.49
CA ILE A 124 -9.34 -2.11 7.30
C ILE A 124 -10.65 -2.71 6.76
N ALA A 125 -10.72 -4.03 6.61
CA ALA A 125 -11.92 -4.71 6.13
C ALA A 125 -13.11 -4.51 7.08
N ALA A 126 -12.89 -4.66 8.38
CA ALA A 126 -13.94 -4.52 9.39
C ALA A 126 -14.51 -3.09 9.46
N ARG A 127 -13.64 -2.07 9.37
CA ARG A 127 -14.05 -0.65 9.46
C ARG A 127 -14.71 -0.14 8.19
N THR A 128 -14.24 -0.59 7.01
CA THR A 128 -14.75 -0.12 5.72
C THR A 128 -15.91 -0.95 5.19
N GLY A 129 -16.07 -2.18 5.64
CA GLY A 129 -17.01 -3.15 5.07
C GLY A 129 -16.64 -3.61 3.66
N CYS A 130 -15.39 -3.41 3.23
CA CYS A 130 -14.90 -3.74 1.90
C CYS A 130 -13.97 -4.95 1.93
N MET A 131 -13.87 -5.67 0.80
CA MET A 131 -12.84 -6.68 0.60
C MET A 131 -11.47 -6.00 0.60
N VAL A 132 -10.49 -6.57 1.33
CA VAL A 132 -9.11 -6.08 1.37
C VAL A 132 -8.15 -7.13 0.83
N VAL A 133 -7.24 -6.69 -0.04
CA VAL A 133 -6.12 -7.48 -0.56
C VAL A 133 -4.84 -6.85 -0.03
N ALA A 134 -3.99 -7.63 0.62
CA ALA A 134 -2.77 -7.16 1.24
C ALA A 134 -1.63 -8.18 1.08
N ASP A 135 -0.45 -7.84 1.62
CA ASP A 135 0.71 -8.74 1.69
C ASP A 135 1.28 -9.12 0.31
N PHE A 136 1.40 -8.16 -0.56
CA PHE A 136 1.84 -8.36 -1.94
C PHE A 136 3.28 -8.87 -2.06
N ARG A 137 4.19 -8.43 -1.18
CA ARG A 137 5.64 -8.71 -1.29
C ARG A 137 6.01 -10.11 -0.90
N ARG A 138 5.38 -10.67 0.14
CA ARG A 138 5.69 -12.05 0.59
C ARG A 138 5.27 -13.10 -0.43
N ALA A 139 4.17 -12.86 -1.14
CA ALA A 139 3.74 -13.74 -2.21
C ALA A 139 4.78 -13.83 -3.33
N ASP A 140 5.33 -12.69 -3.75
CA ASP A 140 6.39 -12.63 -4.77
C ASP A 140 7.67 -13.33 -4.30
N ILE A 141 8.11 -13.09 -3.06
CA ILE A 141 9.28 -13.75 -2.45
C ILE A 141 9.07 -15.28 -2.38
N ALA A 142 7.88 -15.73 -2.02
CA ALA A 142 7.56 -17.16 -1.95
C ALA A 142 7.66 -17.86 -3.32
N HIS A 143 7.48 -17.12 -4.41
CA HIS A 143 7.67 -17.60 -5.77
C HIS A 143 9.10 -17.38 -6.31
N GLY A 144 10.04 -16.97 -5.45
CA GLY A 144 11.44 -16.74 -5.82
C GLY A 144 11.75 -15.34 -6.34
N GLY A 145 10.79 -14.42 -6.30
CA GLY A 145 10.97 -13.01 -6.65
C GLY A 145 11.66 -12.21 -5.54
N GLN A 146 11.95 -10.94 -5.84
CA GLN A 146 12.63 -10.02 -4.94
C GLN A 146 11.66 -9.30 -3.96
N GLY A 147 10.35 -9.40 -4.18
CA GLY A 147 9.34 -8.65 -3.44
C GLY A 147 9.31 -7.15 -3.77
N ALA A 148 10.18 -6.69 -4.65
CA ALA A 148 10.28 -5.31 -5.14
C ALA A 148 11.06 -5.28 -6.46
N PRO A 149 10.78 -4.33 -7.39
CA PRO A 149 9.65 -3.40 -7.38
C PRO A 149 8.31 -4.09 -7.73
N LEU A 150 7.18 -3.54 -7.24
CA LEU A 150 5.83 -4.06 -7.56
C LEU A 150 5.14 -3.31 -8.70
N VAL A 151 5.67 -2.13 -9.06
CA VAL A 151 5.04 -1.21 -10.02
C VAL A 151 5.31 -1.48 -11.50
N PRO A 152 6.29 -2.30 -11.96
CA PRO A 152 6.61 -2.42 -13.38
C PRO A 152 5.44 -2.85 -14.25
N ALA A 153 4.61 -3.81 -13.80
CA ALA A 153 3.43 -4.26 -14.56
C ALA A 153 2.41 -3.13 -14.74
N PHE A 154 2.21 -2.30 -13.71
CA PHE A 154 1.36 -1.12 -13.78
C PHE A 154 1.96 -0.05 -14.70
N HIS A 155 3.27 0.20 -14.59
CA HIS A 155 3.97 1.16 -15.45
C HIS A 155 3.90 0.74 -16.92
N GLU A 156 4.05 -0.54 -17.23
CA GLU A 156 3.90 -1.04 -18.58
C GLU A 156 2.51 -0.73 -19.13
N GLN A 157 1.46 -1.00 -18.36
CA GLN A 157 0.08 -0.78 -18.78
C GLN A 157 -0.22 0.70 -19.04
N ILE A 158 0.28 1.60 -18.18
CA ILE A 158 -0.06 3.04 -18.21
C ILE A 158 0.87 3.82 -19.12
N PHE A 159 2.16 3.49 -19.15
CA PHE A 159 3.17 4.31 -19.78
C PHE A 159 3.74 3.71 -21.06
N ARG A 160 3.40 2.47 -21.42
CA ARG A 160 3.85 1.86 -22.67
C ARG A 160 3.44 2.71 -23.87
N HIS A 161 4.39 2.89 -24.79
CA HIS A 161 4.16 3.58 -26.05
C HIS A 161 4.72 2.77 -27.22
N ARG A 162 3.97 2.61 -28.32
CA ARG A 162 4.33 1.74 -29.44
C ARG A 162 5.62 2.16 -30.17
N HIS A 163 5.92 3.46 -30.15
CA HIS A 163 7.01 4.03 -30.96
C HIS A 163 8.03 4.84 -30.15
N ARG A 164 7.97 4.83 -28.82
CA ARG A 164 8.87 5.59 -27.96
C ARG A 164 9.28 4.74 -26.76
N HIS A 165 10.57 4.71 -26.45
CA HIS A 165 11.06 4.23 -25.17
C HIS A 165 10.78 5.29 -24.12
N ARG A 166 10.35 4.87 -22.95
CA ARG A 166 10.08 5.74 -21.80
C ARG A 166 10.84 5.21 -20.58
N ALA A 167 11.56 6.08 -19.92
CA ALA A 167 12.10 5.84 -18.59
C ALA A 167 11.13 6.43 -17.56
N ILE A 168 10.78 5.65 -16.56
CA ILE A 168 9.96 6.10 -15.45
C ILE A 168 10.92 6.31 -14.28
N ILE A 169 11.00 7.55 -13.81
CA ILE A 169 11.90 7.94 -12.73
C ILE A 169 11.05 8.37 -11.54
N ASN A 170 11.27 7.71 -10.41
CA ASN A 170 10.67 8.08 -9.14
C ASN A 170 11.76 8.67 -8.24
N ILE A 171 11.53 9.88 -7.73
CA ILE A 171 12.47 10.59 -6.85
C ILE A 171 11.76 10.86 -5.53
N GLY A 172 12.19 10.17 -4.47
CA GLY A 172 11.71 10.32 -3.11
C GLY A 172 12.86 10.25 -2.13
N GLY A 173 12.67 9.66 -0.98
CA GLY A 173 13.77 9.32 -0.05
C GLY A 173 14.81 8.37 -0.68
N ILE A 174 14.36 7.57 -1.63
CA ILE A 174 15.19 6.74 -2.52
C ILE A 174 14.76 7.07 -3.95
N ALA A 175 15.74 7.27 -4.84
CA ALA A 175 15.48 7.45 -6.27
C ALA A 175 15.63 6.12 -7.01
N ASN A 176 14.70 5.81 -7.89
CA ASN A 176 14.74 4.63 -8.76
C ASN A 176 14.02 4.88 -10.10
#